data_5af235772deca2ab9f0652392d2563ad
#
_entry.id   5af235772deca2ab9f0652392d2563ad
#
_cell.length_a   1.000
_cell.length_b   1.000
_cell.length_c   1.000
_cell.angle_alpha   90.00
_cell.angle_beta   90.00
_cell.angle_gamma   90.00
#
_symmetry.space_group_name_H-M   'P 1'
#
loop_
_entity.id
_entity.type
_entity.pdbx_description
1 polymer ?
#
loop_
_entity_poly.entity_id
_entity_poly.type
_entity_poly.pdbx_seq_one_letter_code
_entity_poly.pdbx_strand_id
1 'polypeptide(L)'
;DQIVYNCFHADCNLKGRTRSDLSKRLFQQVEKEKEPEIFYYRNHWEEKLENKDYREYVTHYDLQDYYDIIRYDRHTHRAVFLVKKDDKLVDAVGRALYKNKKPKWYRYGNSGYPFIHGNSDTAIIVEDVVSALTLSKFCTGIALLGTNLLQSHIDVLKKYKKVGIALDKDASKKAVKILDDLALNMNAKFLLLEEDIKEMLDEDIKKLVDKVNKKAWGWMNDTY
;
A
#
# COMPACT_ATOMS: atom_id res chain seq x y z
N ASP A 1 30.31 0.45 -9.54
CA ASP A 1 31.18 -0.66 -9.08
C ASP A 1 30.74 -1.95 -9.73
N GLN A 2 31.70 -2.69 -10.29
CA GLN A 2 31.49 -4.00 -10.90
C GLN A 2 31.92 -5.07 -9.91
N ILE A 3 31.06 -6.05 -9.64
CA ILE A 3 31.50 -7.28 -8.97
C ILE A 3 32.05 -8.22 -10.02
N VAL A 4 33.27 -8.63 -9.81
CA VAL A 4 33.94 -9.70 -10.56
C VAL A 4 33.82 -10.97 -9.73
N TYR A 5 33.31 -12.02 -10.30
CA TYR A 5 33.21 -13.33 -9.63
C TYR A 5 33.97 -14.39 -10.43
N ASN A 6 34.58 -15.31 -9.73
CA ASN A 6 35.26 -16.45 -10.29
C ASN A 6 34.98 -17.68 -9.41
N CYS A 7 34.54 -18.77 -10.01
CA CYS A 7 34.36 -20.02 -9.26
C CYS A 7 35.69 -20.74 -9.14
N PHE A 8 36.06 -21.16 -7.92
CA PHE A 8 37.30 -21.87 -7.63
C PHE A 8 37.10 -23.38 -7.50
N HIS A 9 35.94 -23.94 -7.86
CA HIS A 9 35.76 -25.39 -7.92
C HIS A 9 36.50 -25.97 -9.13
N ALA A 10 37.13 -27.12 -8.96
CA ALA A 10 37.73 -27.88 -10.06
C ALA A 10 36.65 -28.12 -11.13
N ASP A 11 37.02 -27.89 -12.38
CA ASP A 11 36.12 -28.03 -13.55
C ASP A 11 35.01 -26.97 -13.70
N CYS A 12 34.94 -25.94 -12.84
CA CYS A 12 33.98 -24.85 -12.97
C CYS A 12 34.62 -23.66 -13.66
N ASN A 13 34.22 -23.38 -14.91
CA ASN A 13 34.68 -22.22 -15.69
C ASN A 13 33.77 -20.98 -15.49
N LEU A 14 32.97 -20.96 -14.44
CA LEU A 14 32.06 -19.86 -14.18
C LEU A 14 32.83 -18.63 -13.69
N LYS A 15 32.97 -17.66 -14.59
CA LYS A 15 33.56 -16.34 -14.30
C LYS A 15 32.75 -15.26 -14.99
N GLY A 16 32.64 -14.12 -14.40
CA GLY A 16 31.90 -13.03 -15.02
C GLY A 16 32.06 -11.71 -14.29
N ARG A 17 31.46 -10.71 -14.87
CA ARG A 17 31.35 -9.37 -14.30
C ARG A 17 29.88 -8.98 -14.31
N THR A 18 29.36 -8.59 -13.18
CA THR A 18 28.01 -8.06 -13.07
C THR A 18 28.01 -6.78 -12.25
N ARG A 19 27.09 -5.88 -12.55
CA ARG A 19 26.75 -4.81 -11.60
C ARG A 19 25.98 -5.47 -10.49
N SER A 20 26.48 -5.39 -9.27
CA SER A 20 25.82 -6.03 -8.14
C SER A 20 24.48 -5.38 -7.90
N ASP A 21 23.46 -6.21 -7.72
CA ASP A 21 22.20 -5.73 -7.12
C ASP A 21 22.44 -5.20 -5.70
N LEU A 22 23.53 -5.63 -5.04
CA LEU A 22 23.99 -5.10 -3.76
C LEU A 22 24.43 -3.64 -3.89
N SER A 23 25.17 -3.27 -4.96
CA SER A 23 25.53 -1.86 -5.20
C SER A 23 24.29 -1.03 -5.50
N LYS A 24 23.32 -1.56 -6.27
CA LYS A 24 22.03 -0.89 -6.45
C LYS A 24 21.28 -0.71 -5.12
N ARG A 25 21.28 -1.72 -4.25
CA ARG A 25 20.68 -1.64 -2.92
C ARG A 25 21.42 -0.66 -2.00
N LEU A 26 22.76 -0.64 -2.05
CA LEU A 26 23.60 0.31 -1.29
C LEU A 26 23.45 1.73 -1.82
N PHE A 27 23.39 1.93 -3.15
CA PHE A 27 23.14 3.25 -3.73
C PHE A 27 21.71 3.73 -3.51
N GLN A 28 20.71 2.83 -3.47
CA GLN A 28 19.34 3.18 -3.06
C GLN A 28 19.26 3.57 -1.57
N GLN A 29 20.13 3.01 -0.71
CA GLN A 29 20.24 3.42 0.70
C GLN A 29 20.95 4.77 0.90
N VAL A 30 21.74 5.22 -0.07
CA VAL A 30 22.46 6.51 -0.04
C VAL A 30 21.71 7.62 -0.80
N GLU A 31 20.67 7.30 -1.56
CA GLU A 31 19.70 8.33 -1.92
C GLU A 31 19.11 8.85 -0.61
N LYS A 32 19.73 9.96 -0.11
CA LYS A 32 19.19 10.75 0.99
C LYS A 32 17.69 10.81 0.82
N GLU A 33 16.93 10.46 1.84
CA GLU A 33 15.51 10.73 1.89
C GLU A 33 15.33 12.17 1.42
N LYS A 34 14.96 12.34 0.15
CA LYS A 34 14.53 13.65 -0.33
C LYS A 34 13.35 13.96 0.55
N GLU A 35 13.47 15.03 1.33
CA GLU A 35 12.29 15.55 2.02
C GLU A 35 11.18 15.60 0.98
N PRO A 36 10.02 15.01 1.25
CA PRO A 36 8.96 14.98 0.27
C PRO A 36 8.68 16.43 -0.15
N GLU A 37 8.77 16.71 -1.45
CA GLU A 37 8.40 18.00 -1.98
C GLU A 37 7.02 18.35 -1.41
N ILE A 38 6.87 19.59 -0.89
CA ILE A 38 5.60 20.04 -0.32
C ILE A 38 4.56 19.96 -1.42
N PHE A 39 3.66 19.04 -1.30
CA PHE A 39 2.57 18.89 -2.23
C PHE A 39 1.45 19.87 -1.83
N TYR A 40 1.03 20.69 -2.76
CA TYR A 40 0.04 21.72 -2.46
C TYR A 40 -1.36 21.29 -2.88
N TYR A 41 -2.35 21.72 -2.10
CA TYR A 41 -3.74 21.70 -2.47
C TYR A 41 -3.95 22.42 -3.81
N ARG A 42 -4.80 21.85 -4.64
CA ARG A 42 -5.20 22.51 -5.88
C ARG A 42 -6.47 23.32 -5.66
N ASN A 43 -6.51 24.56 -6.14
CA ASN A 43 -7.64 25.49 -5.95
C ASN A 43 -8.99 25.00 -6.49
N HIS A 44 -8.98 23.97 -7.34
CA HIS A 44 -10.18 23.37 -7.92
C HIS A 44 -10.62 22.09 -7.21
N TRP A 45 -10.02 21.76 -6.09
CA TRP A 45 -10.46 20.69 -5.21
C TRP A 45 -11.45 21.22 -4.20
N GLU A 46 -12.63 20.66 -4.20
CA GLU A 46 -13.77 21.09 -3.41
C GLU A 46 -14.02 20.15 -2.25
N GLU A 47 -14.31 20.71 -1.09
CA GLU A 47 -14.67 19.93 0.12
C GLU A 47 -16.16 19.57 0.12
N LYS A 48 -16.98 20.36 -0.57
CA LYS A 48 -18.44 20.28 -0.51
C LYS A 48 -19.05 19.31 -1.51
N LEU A 49 -20.13 18.71 -1.07
CA LEU A 49 -20.90 17.64 -1.70
C LEU A 49 -21.88 18.13 -2.79
N GLU A 50 -21.57 19.13 -3.57
CA GLU A 50 -22.53 19.65 -4.56
C GLU A 50 -22.67 18.74 -5.81
N ASN A 51 -21.60 18.00 -6.15
CA ASN A 51 -21.65 17.10 -7.31
C ASN A 51 -22.36 15.77 -6.98
N LYS A 52 -23.34 15.42 -7.80
CA LYS A 52 -24.17 14.22 -7.64
C LYS A 52 -23.33 12.93 -7.65
N ASP A 53 -22.47 12.76 -8.67
CA ASP A 53 -21.68 11.53 -8.84
C ASP A 53 -20.68 11.33 -7.69
N TYR A 54 -20.14 12.44 -7.17
CA TYR A 54 -19.26 12.42 -6.00
C TYR A 54 -20.02 11.98 -4.73
N ARG A 55 -21.22 12.52 -4.51
CA ARG A 55 -22.06 12.12 -3.37
C ARG A 55 -22.45 10.65 -3.45
N GLU A 56 -22.90 10.19 -4.64
CA GLU A 56 -23.26 8.79 -4.85
C GLU A 56 -22.05 7.87 -4.58
N TYR A 57 -20.84 8.25 -5.03
CA TYR A 57 -19.62 7.50 -4.77
C TYR A 57 -19.28 7.42 -3.28
N VAL A 58 -19.31 8.56 -2.58
CA VAL A 58 -19.02 8.63 -1.15
C VAL A 58 -20.05 7.84 -0.33
N THR A 59 -21.34 7.94 -0.69
CA THR A 59 -22.41 7.20 -0.02
C THR A 59 -22.32 5.69 -0.29
N HIS A 60 -22.01 5.31 -1.55
CA HIS A 60 -21.92 3.90 -1.92
C HIS A 60 -20.85 3.14 -1.12
N TYR A 61 -19.72 3.78 -0.83
CA TYR A 61 -18.61 3.18 -0.09
C TYR A 61 -18.56 3.59 1.39
N ASP A 62 -19.60 4.21 1.92
CA ASP A 62 -19.67 4.65 3.33
C ASP A 62 -18.46 5.51 3.77
N LEU A 63 -18.14 6.53 2.95
CA LEU A 63 -16.95 7.38 3.13
C LEU A 63 -17.28 8.74 3.77
N GLN A 64 -18.47 8.95 4.33
CA GLN A 64 -18.92 10.23 4.88
C GLN A 64 -18.05 10.71 6.04
N ASP A 65 -17.52 9.80 6.83
CA ASP A 65 -16.68 10.13 7.98
C ASP A 65 -15.26 10.57 7.61
N TYR A 66 -14.91 10.52 6.30
CA TYR A 66 -13.57 10.80 5.80
C TYR A 66 -13.49 12.10 4.98
N TYR A 67 -14.44 13.01 5.12
CA TYR A 67 -14.43 14.29 4.38
C TYR A 67 -13.22 15.19 4.67
N ASP A 68 -12.52 14.99 5.77
CA ASP A 68 -11.29 15.68 6.09
C ASP A 68 -10.11 15.29 5.16
N ILE A 69 -10.21 14.11 4.52
CA ILE A 69 -9.16 13.59 3.61
C ILE A 69 -9.66 13.31 2.21
N ILE A 70 -10.94 13.53 1.91
CA ILE A 70 -11.49 13.36 0.57
C ILE A 70 -11.89 14.72 -0.01
N ARG A 71 -11.61 14.91 -1.31
CA ARG A 71 -11.97 16.12 -2.07
C ARG A 71 -12.61 15.74 -3.39
N TYR A 72 -13.33 16.66 -4.00
CA TYR A 72 -13.80 16.54 -5.37
C TYR A 72 -12.98 17.41 -6.30
N ASP A 73 -12.37 16.80 -7.29
CA ASP A 73 -11.68 17.53 -8.37
C ASP A 73 -12.70 17.83 -9.50
N ARG A 74 -13.16 19.08 -9.56
CA ARG A 74 -14.14 19.53 -10.56
C ARG A 74 -13.60 19.54 -11.99
N HIS A 75 -12.30 19.68 -12.19
CA HIS A 75 -11.68 19.71 -13.52
C HIS A 75 -11.56 18.31 -14.11
N THR A 76 -11.23 17.34 -13.27
CA THR A 76 -11.02 15.97 -13.73
C THR A 76 -12.13 15.01 -13.32
N HIS A 77 -13.18 15.50 -12.63
CA HIS A 77 -14.30 14.67 -12.14
C HIS A 77 -13.82 13.42 -11.40
N ARG A 78 -13.09 13.63 -10.32
CA ARG A 78 -12.51 12.57 -9.51
C ARG A 78 -12.79 12.80 -8.03
N ALA A 79 -13.03 11.71 -7.31
CA ALA A 79 -12.87 11.70 -5.87
C ALA A 79 -11.37 11.63 -5.56
N VAL A 80 -10.84 12.63 -4.85
CA VAL A 80 -9.41 12.78 -4.56
C VAL A 80 -9.16 12.47 -3.11
N PHE A 81 -8.30 11.51 -2.85
CA PHE A 81 -7.88 11.09 -1.51
C PHE A 81 -6.51 11.69 -1.22
N LEU A 82 -6.42 12.39 -0.10
CA LEU A 82 -5.21 13.09 0.34
C LEU A 82 -4.25 12.13 1.02
N VAL A 83 -3.01 12.09 0.59
CA VAL A 83 -1.95 11.29 1.20
C VAL A 83 -1.16 12.17 2.14
N LYS A 84 -1.18 11.85 3.43
CA LYS A 84 -0.48 12.62 4.47
C LYS A 84 0.66 11.81 5.07
N LYS A 85 1.77 12.48 5.36
CA LYS A 85 2.88 11.97 6.19
C LYS A 85 3.06 12.97 7.35
N ASP A 86 2.94 12.51 8.58
CA ASP A 86 3.08 13.36 9.79
C ASP A 86 2.21 14.64 9.67
N ASP A 87 0.93 14.47 9.32
CA ASP A 87 -0.10 15.50 9.07
C ASP A 87 0.18 16.46 7.90
N LYS A 88 1.31 16.32 7.24
CA LYS A 88 1.63 17.10 6.04
C LYS A 88 1.12 16.41 4.79
N LEU A 89 0.48 17.18 3.91
CA LEU A 89 0.05 16.68 2.61
C LEU A 89 1.28 16.44 1.73
N VAL A 90 1.51 15.18 1.32
CA VAL A 90 2.68 14.78 0.51
C VAL A 90 2.31 14.28 -0.88
N ASP A 91 1.03 13.90 -1.08
CA ASP A 91 0.54 13.41 -2.35
C ASP A 91 -1.00 13.39 -2.36
N ALA A 92 -1.58 13.02 -3.48
CA ALA A 92 -2.99 12.72 -3.60
C ALA A 92 -3.24 11.71 -4.72
N VAL A 93 -4.31 10.94 -4.59
CA VAL A 93 -4.73 10.00 -5.61
C VAL A 93 -6.22 10.18 -5.92
N GLY A 94 -6.57 10.24 -7.21
CA GLY A 94 -7.93 10.50 -7.66
C GLY A 94 -8.57 9.31 -8.34
N ARG A 95 -9.76 8.92 -7.89
CA ARG A 95 -10.62 7.92 -8.52
C ARG A 95 -11.55 8.60 -9.52
N ALA A 96 -11.55 8.13 -10.76
CA ALA A 96 -12.51 8.58 -11.76
C ALA A 96 -13.94 8.18 -11.36
N LEU A 97 -14.87 9.13 -11.39
CA LEU A 97 -16.28 8.90 -11.07
C LEU A 97 -17.07 8.37 -12.28
N TYR A 98 -16.59 8.58 -13.49
CA TYR A 98 -17.20 8.07 -14.71
C TYR A 98 -16.54 6.76 -15.17
N LYS A 99 -17.35 5.76 -15.55
CA LYS A 99 -16.88 4.42 -15.98
C LYS A 99 -15.85 4.45 -17.12
N ASN A 100 -16.00 5.39 -18.06
CA ASN A 100 -15.18 5.45 -19.27
C ASN A 100 -13.93 6.34 -19.12
N LYS A 101 -13.75 6.99 -17.97
CA LYS A 101 -12.62 7.88 -17.77
C LYS A 101 -11.36 7.10 -17.44
N LYS A 102 -10.32 7.28 -18.25
CA LYS A 102 -8.99 6.68 -18.03
C LYS A 102 -7.97 7.77 -17.68
N PRO A 103 -6.97 7.45 -16.85
CA PRO A 103 -6.89 6.22 -16.06
C PRO A 103 -7.96 6.20 -14.96
N LYS A 104 -8.36 4.99 -14.53
CA LYS A 104 -9.32 4.78 -13.44
C LYS A 104 -8.83 5.42 -12.14
N TRP A 105 -7.55 5.22 -11.81
CA TRP A 105 -6.82 5.87 -10.73
C TRP A 105 -5.76 6.80 -11.31
N TYR A 106 -5.63 7.99 -10.74
CA TYR A 106 -4.65 9.00 -11.16
C TYR A 106 -3.91 9.54 -9.95
N ARG A 107 -2.58 9.47 -9.97
CA ARG A 107 -1.73 10.02 -8.92
C ARG A 107 -1.36 11.45 -9.28
N TYR A 108 -1.55 12.39 -8.34
CA TYR A 108 -1.30 13.81 -8.57
C TYR A 108 0.14 14.23 -8.28
N GLY A 109 0.82 13.47 -7.42
CA GLY A 109 2.22 13.66 -7.06
C GLY A 109 3.06 12.41 -7.33
N ASN A 110 4.25 12.38 -6.77
CA ASN A 110 5.23 11.30 -6.94
C ASN A 110 6.01 11.00 -5.65
N SER A 111 5.42 11.28 -4.49
CA SER A 111 6.10 11.14 -3.18
C SER A 111 6.63 9.73 -2.90
N GLY A 112 6.12 8.71 -3.59
CA GLY A 112 6.42 7.32 -3.26
C GLY A 112 5.85 6.88 -1.90
N TYR A 113 5.11 7.74 -1.19
CA TYR A 113 4.52 7.43 0.09
C TYR A 113 3.18 6.70 -0.08
N PRO A 114 2.86 5.69 0.75
CA PRO A 114 1.58 4.99 0.65
C PRO A 114 0.45 5.83 1.26
N PHE A 115 -0.80 5.53 0.89
CA PHE A 115 -1.94 6.02 1.62
C PHE A 115 -2.10 5.19 2.90
N ILE A 116 -2.25 5.86 4.05
CA ILE A 116 -2.37 5.21 5.36
C ILE A 116 -3.54 5.85 6.10
N HIS A 117 -4.41 5.01 6.64
CA HIS A 117 -5.47 5.46 7.54
C HIS A 117 -5.74 4.44 8.64
N GLY A 118 -6.10 4.94 9.84
CA GLY A 118 -6.30 4.13 11.04
C GLY A 118 -5.15 4.29 12.05
N ASN A 119 -5.38 3.82 13.27
CA ASN A 119 -4.43 3.95 14.38
C ASN A 119 -4.35 2.64 15.18
N SER A 120 -3.77 1.62 14.56
CA SER A 120 -3.60 0.28 15.14
C SER A 120 -2.17 -0.21 14.93
N ASP A 121 -1.67 -1.03 15.85
CA ASP A 121 -0.39 -1.74 15.70
C ASP A 121 -0.45 -2.86 14.63
N THR A 122 -1.64 -3.18 14.14
CA THR A 122 -1.87 -4.12 13.05
C THR A 122 -2.19 -3.36 11.77
N ALA A 123 -1.43 -3.58 10.71
CA ALA A 123 -1.65 -2.99 9.41
C ALA A 123 -2.02 -4.05 8.37
N ILE A 124 -2.91 -3.70 7.44
CA ILE A 124 -3.24 -4.54 6.28
C ILE A 124 -3.01 -3.76 5.01
N ILE A 125 -2.18 -4.33 4.14
CA ILE A 125 -1.86 -3.79 2.82
C ILE A 125 -2.95 -4.22 1.83
N VAL A 126 -3.45 -3.25 1.07
CA VAL A 126 -4.49 -3.43 0.05
C VAL A 126 -4.11 -2.72 -1.25
N GLU A 127 -4.89 -2.94 -2.31
CA GLU A 127 -4.61 -2.32 -3.61
C GLU A 127 -5.07 -0.87 -3.69
N ASP A 128 -6.24 -0.55 -3.18
CA ASP A 128 -6.87 0.76 -3.34
C ASP A 128 -7.21 1.45 -2.02
N VAL A 129 -7.38 2.77 -2.12
CA VAL A 129 -7.62 3.66 -0.97
C VAL A 129 -8.95 3.38 -0.29
N VAL A 130 -10.00 3.01 -1.03
CA VAL A 130 -11.31 2.74 -0.46
C VAL A 130 -11.25 1.51 0.44
N SER A 131 -10.61 0.43 -0.02
CA SER A 131 -10.35 -0.76 0.80
C SER A 131 -9.52 -0.44 2.04
N ALA A 132 -8.53 0.47 1.95
CA ALA A 132 -7.77 0.92 3.11
C ALA A 132 -8.62 1.71 4.11
N LEU A 133 -9.54 2.55 3.65
CA LEU A 133 -10.48 3.28 4.51
C LEU A 133 -11.49 2.34 5.17
N THR A 134 -12.02 1.36 4.43
CA THR A 134 -12.91 0.34 4.99
C THR A 134 -12.22 -0.43 6.13
N LEU A 135 -10.96 -0.84 5.94
CA LEU A 135 -10.16 -1.48 6.98
C LEU A 135 -9.89 -0.57 8.18
N SER A 136 -9.82 0.74 7.97
CA SER A 136 -9.42 1.67 9.03
C SER A 136 -10.38 1.74 10.19
N LYS A 137 -11.58 1.23 10.03
CA LYS A 137 -12.56 1.03 11.13
C LYS A 137 -12.09 -0.04 12.14
N PHE A 138 -11.19 -0.96 11.75
CA PHE A 138 -10.81 -2.14 12.56
C PHE A 138 -9.30 -2.29 12.78
N CYS A 139 -8.47 -1.77 11.86
CA CYS A 139 -7.01 -1.82 11.93
C CYS A 139 -6.42 -0.63 11.16
N THR A 140 -5.13 -0.62 10.88
CA THR A 140 -4.57 0.36 9.95
C THR A 140 -4.61 -0.17 8.52
N GLY A 141 -5.33 0.51 7.64
CA GLY A 141 -5.38 0.22 6.21
C GLY A 141 -4.26 0.96 5.46
N ILE A 142 -3.54 0.25 4.59
CA ILE A 142 -2.42 0.80 3.80
C ILE A 142 -2.61 0.47 2.32
N ALA A 143 -2.77 1.50 1.47
CA ALA A 143 -2.76 1.32 0.02
C ALA A 143 -1.42 1.80 -0.56
N LEU A 144 -0.72 0.90 -1.29
CA LEU A 144 0.63 1.20 -1.81
C LEU A 144 0.63 2.21 -2.96
N LEU A 145 -0.50 2.47 -3.60
CA LEU A 145 -0.69 3.42 -4.70
C LEU A 145 0.21 3.15 -5.92
N GLY A 146 0.64 1.92 -6.10
CA GLY A 146 1.52 1.51 -7.19
C GLY A 146 1.66 -0.01 -7.29
N THR A 147 2.41 -0.45 -8.30
CA THR A 147 2.60 -1.89 -8.58
C THR A 147 3.78 -2.50 -7.85
N ASN A 148 4.69 -1.68 -7.33
CA ASN A 148 5.92 -2.13 -6.69
C ASN A 148 5.97 -1.72 -5.23
N LEU A 149 6.58 -2.56 -4.40
CA LEU A 149 6.95 -2.20 -3.04
C LEU A 149 8.21 -1.31 -3.10
N LEU A 150 8.11 -0.11 -2.53
CA LEU A 150 9.23 0.84 -2.43
C LEU A 150 9.89 0.74 -1.06
N GLN A 151 11.12 1.23 -0.92
CA GLN A 151 11.80 1.28 0.37
C GLN A 151 11.02 2.12 1.40
N SER A 152 10.44 3.24 0.97
CA SER A 152 9.55 4.07 1.80
C SER A 152 8.34 3.30 2.36
N HIS A 153 7.81 2.33 1.60
CA HIS A 153 6.73 1.46 2.07
C HIS A 153 7.23 0.50 3.16
N ILE A 154 8.42 -0.11 2.97
CA ILE A 154 9.02 -1.01 3.96
C ILE A 154 9.29 -0.26 5.26
N ASP A 155 9.82 0.96 5.20
CA ASP A 155 10.13 1.77 6.38
C ASP A 155 8.86 2.17 7.16
N VAL A 156 7.77 2.42 6.46
CA VAL A 156 6.45 2.61 7.08
C VAL A 156 5.97 1.32 7.75
N LEU A 157 6.05 0.19 7.05
CA LEU A 157 5.53 -1.09 7.53
C LEU A 157 6.27 -1.61 8.76
N LYS A 158 7.56 -1.30 8.92
CA LYS A 158 8.36 -1.63 10.11
C LYS A 158 7.81 -1.03 11.42
N LYS A 159 6.97 0.00 11.35
CA LYS A 159 6.34 0.62 12.53
C LYS A 159 5.24 -0.25 13.13
N TYR A 160 4.71 -1.24 12.38
CA TYR A 160 3.60 -2.07 12.80
C TYR A 160 4.09 -3.39 13.38
N LYS A 161 3.42 -3.86 14.44
CA LYS A 161 3.74 -5.15 15.07
C LYS A 161 3.31 -6.34 14.23
N LYS A 162 2.25 -6.16 13.44
CA LYS A 162 1.67 -7.20 12.61
C LYS A 162 1.26 -6.61 11.26
N VAL A 163 1.58 -7.31 10.19
CA VAL A 163 1.26 -6.89 8.83
C VAL A 163 0.54 -8.02 8.11
N GLY A 164 -0.61 -7.68 7.52
CA GLY A 164 -1.35 -8.51 6.58
C GLY A 164 -1.20 -8.01 5.16
N ILE A 165 -1.27 -8.89 4.18
CA ILE A 165 -1.29 -8.55 2.75
C ILE A 165 -2.57 -9.12 2.16
N ALA A 166 -3.50 -8.25 1.81
CA ALA A 166 -4.82 -8.58 1.28
C ALA A 166 -4.95 -7.94 -0.11
N LEU A 167 -4.49 -8.65 -1.13
CA LEU A 167 -4.59 -8.21 -2.52
C LEU A 167 -5.59 -9.09 -3.27
N ASP A 168 -6.15 -8.54 -4.35
CA ASP A 168 -7.13 -9.23 -5.18
C ASP A 168 -6.57 -10.54 -5.77
N LYS A 169 -7.45 -11.47 -6.11
CA LYS A 169 -7.07 -12.82 -6.61
C LYS A 169 -6.17 -12.79 -7.84
N ASP A 170 -6.37 -11.82 -8.72
CA ASP A 170 -5.56 -11.61 -9.92
C ASP A 170 -4.18 -11.01 -9.64
N ALA A 171 -3.99 -10.41 -8.46
CA ALA A 171 -2.71 -9.87 -7.98
C ALA A 171 -1.86 -10.87 -7.17
N SER A 172 -2.18 -12.16 -7.19
CA SER A 172 -1.49 -13.19 -6.38
C SER A 172 0.03 -13.23 -6.58
N LYS A 173 0.51 -13.09 -7.81
CA LYS A 173 1.96 -13.01 -8.11
C LYS A 173 2.63 -11.79 -7.48
N LYS A 174 1.93 -10.65 -7.47
CA LYS A 174 2.38 -9.41 -6.82
C LYS A 174 2.40 -9.57 -5.30
N ALA A 175 1.37 -10.22 -4.75
CA ALA A 175 1.30 -10.50 -3.32
C ALA A 175 2.44 -11.40 -2.84
N VAL A 176 2.78 -12.46 -3.58
CA VAL A 176 3.92 -13.34 -3.28
C VAL A 176 5.22 -12.54 -3.31
N LYS A 177 5.44 -11.71 -4.33
CA LYS A 177 6.65 -10.87 -4.41
C LYS A 177 6.75 -9.90 -3.23
N ILE A 178 5.65 -9.26 -2.85
CA ILE A 178 5.60 -8.37 -1.68
C ILE A 178 5.90 -9.15 -0.39
N LEU A 179 5.35 -10.36 -0.26
CA LEU A 179 5.64 -11.26 0.88
C LEU A 179 7.13 -11.60 0.97
N ASP A 180 7.74 -12.00 -0.14
CA ASP A 180 9.17 -12.33 -0.20
C ASP A 180 10.03 -11.12 0.20
N ASP A 181 9.70 -9.93 -0.33
CA ASP A 181 10.40 -8.69 0.01
C ASP A 181 10.23 -8.30 1.49
N LEU A 182 9.07 -8.58 2.09
CA LEU A 182 8.77 -8.28 3.49
C LEU A 182 9.27 -9.36 4.46
N ALA A 183 9.31 -10.64 4.06
CA ALA A 183 9.72 -11.75 4.91
C ALA A 183 11.14 -11.59 5.48
N LEU A 184 12.01 -10.89 4.76
CA LEU A 184 13.37 -10.55 5.22
C LEU A 184 13.37 -9.47 6.32
N ASN A 185 12.31 -8.69 6.46
CA ASN A 185 12.26 -7.52 7.32
C ASN A 185 11.23 -7.63 8.44
N MET A 186 10.18 -8.43 8.27
CA MET A 186 9.08 -8.52 9.22
C MET A 186 8.24 -9.79 9.04
N ASN A 187 7.45 -10.11 10.06
CA ASN A 187 6.48 -11.20 9.99
C ASN A 187 5.18 -10.71 9.33
N ALA A 188 5.05 -10.91 8.04
CA ALA A 188 3.87 -10.58 7.27
C ALA A 188 3.05 -11.84 6.94
N LYS A 189 1.72 -11.71 6.94
CA LYS A 189 0.78 -12.79 6.58
C LYS A 189 0.06 -12.47 5.30
N PHE A 190 -0.03 -13.43 4.41
CA PHE A 190 -0.90 -13.36 3.25
C PHE A 190 -2.34 -13.69 3.64
N LEU A 191 -3.27 -12.89 3.15
CA LEU A 191 -4.70 -13.05 3.36
C LEU A 191 -5.36 -13.28 2.02
N LEU A 192 -5.92 -14.47 1.85
CA LEU A 192 -6.70 -14.78 0.65
C LEU A 192 -8.06 -14.09 0.77
N LEU A 193 -8.39 -13.27 -0.20
CA LEU A 193 -9.69 -12.60 -0.31
C LEU A 193 -10.64 -13.45 -1.16
N GLU A 194 -11.88 -13.57 -0.73
CA GLU A 194 -12.96 -14.15 -1.52
C GLU A 194 -13.66 -13.07 -2.35
N GLU A 195 -13.74 -11.86 -1.80
CA GLU A 195 -14.33 -10.67 -2.42
C GLU A 195 -13.51 -9.42 -2.10
N ASP A 196 -13.77 -8.32 -2.76
CA ASP A 196 -13.09 -7.03 -2.56
C ASP A 196 -13.44 -6.48 -1.16
N ILE A 197 -12.44 -6.05 -0.40
CA ILE A 197 -12.62 -5.59 1.01
C ILE A 197 -13.69 -4.50 1.14
N LYS A 198 -13.76 -3.58 0.18
CA LYS A 198 -14.76 -2.50 0.20
C LYS A 198 -16.21 -2.96 0.02
N GLU A 199 -16.42 -4.21 -0.37
CA GLU A 199 -17.74 -4.84 -0.53
C GLU A 199 -18.03 -5.83 0.62
N MET A 200 -17.04 -6.11 1.50
CA MET A 200 -17.18 -7.06 2.60
C MET A 200 -18.02 -6.48 3.74
N LEU A 201 -18.69 -7.37 4.47
CA LEU A 201 -19.36 -7.02 5.72
C LEU A 201 -18.34 -6.77 6.84
N ASP A 202 -18.67 -5.89 7.76
CA ASP A 202 -17.84 -5.54 8.92
C ASP A 202 -17.39 -6.76 9.74
N GLU A 203 -18.25 -7.79 9.86
CA GLU A 203 -17.94 -9.03 10.57
C GLU A 203 -16.84 -9.84 9.86
N ASP A 204 -16.84 -9.86 8.54
CA ASP A 204 -15.84 -10.61 7.77
C ASP A 204 -14.50 -9.86 7.76
N ILE A 205 -14.54 -8.53 7.75
CA ILE A 205 -13.36 -7.69 7.95
C ILE A 205 -12.73 -7.94 9.32
N LYS A 206 -13.54 -8.01 10.39
CA LYS A 206 -13.05 -8.35 11.74
C LYS A 206 -12.37 -9.72 11.76
N LYS A 207 -12.99 -10.75 11.14
CA LYS A 207 -12.37 -12.09 11.02
C LYS A 207 -11.03 -12.04 10.27
N LEU A 208 -10.95 -11.20 9.23
CA LEU A 208 -9.72 -10.99 8.47
C LEU A 208 -8.61 -10.39 9.35
N VAL A 209 -8.93 -9.33 10.12
CA VAL A 209 -8.02 -8.70 11.08
C VAL A 209 -7.58 -9.69 12.15
N ASP A 210 -8.49 -10.51 12.67
CA ASP A 210 -8.18 -11.55 13.65
C ASP A 210 -7.21 -12.61 13.11
N LYS A 211 -7.31 -12.97 11.82
CA LYS A 211 -6.32 -13.87 11.18
C LYS A 211 -4.91 -13.28 11.22
N VAL A 212 -4.78 -11.96 11.05
CA VAL A 212 -3.47 -11.28 11.18
C VAL A 212 -3.00 -11.29 12.63
N ASN A 213 -3.93 -11.09 13.57
CA ASN A 213 -3.64 -10.98 14.99
C ASN A 213 -3.27 -12.29 15.67
N LYS A 214 -3.77 -13.42 15.20
CA LYS A 214 -3.41 -14.75 15.74
C LYS A 214 -1.91 -14.98 15.56
N LYS A 215 -1.23 -15.53 16.58
CA LYS A 215 0.16 -15.97 16.44
C LYS A 215 0.24 -16.97 15.27
N ALA A 216 1.28 -16.87 14.44
CA ALA A 216 1.56 -17.92 13.49
C ALA A 216 1.61 -19.25 14.28
N TRP A 217 0.93 -20.28 13.81
CA TRP A 217 0.98 -21.61 14.41
C TRP A 217 2.44 -22.02 14.50
N GLY A 218 2.95 -22.11 15.72
CA GLY A 218 4.21 -22.78 15.96
C GLY A 218 4.04 -24.25 15.56
N TRP A 219 4.68 -24.65 14.51
CA TRP A 219 4.99 -26.03 14.26
C TRP A 219 5.98 -26.44 15.36
N MET A 220 5.50 -27.08 16.40
CA MET A 220 6.17 -27.76 17.51
C MET A 220 5.59 -27.30 18.85
N ASN A 221 4.74 -28.14 19.35
CA ASN A 221 4.70 -28.70 20.72
C ASN A 221 3.29 -29.12 21.06
N ASP A 222 2.84 -30.23 20.49
CA ASP A 222 1.92 -31.15 21.14
C ASP A 222 2.40 -32.58 20.84
N THR A 223 3.51 -32.91 21.47
CA THR A 223 3.88 -34.31 21.82
C THR A 223 4.42 -34.26 23.23
N TYR A 224 3.54 -34.46 24.18
CA TYR A 224 3.66 -35.30 25.36
C TYR A 224 2.37 -35.18 26.17
#